data_d902b3fde66a591db85eeba8a7eecd86
#
_entry.id   d902b3fde66a591db85eeba8a7eecd86
#
_cell.length_a   1.000
_cell.length_b   1.000
_cell.length_c   1.000
_cell.angle_alpha   90.00
_cell.angle_beta   90.00
_cell.angle_gamma   90.00
#
_symmetry.space_group_name_H-M   'P 1'
#
loop_
_entity.id
_entity.type
_entity.pdbx_description
1 polymer ?
#
loop_
_entity_poly.entity_id
_entity_poly.type
_entity_poly.pdbx_seq_one_letter_code
_entity_poly.pdbx_strand_id
1 'polypeptide(L)'
;MSLNRTEKAAVIDEVRAQVVNAQTLVVAEYRGTTVADMTKLRRSAREQGVYLHVLKNSLARRAVVGTPFEVVSGAMSGPLIYGFSVDAVAAARVISNFAKTNDKLVVKAGAFDGKLLDQAGVASLASIPSKEVLLSQLAGLLMSPIARFARVLAAIAEKNAAPAPDAPAAESAPAVEPAVAAESAPVADSAPAADAVAA
;
A
#
# COMPACT_ATOMS: atom_id res chain seq x y z
N MET A 1 14.88 -18.20 -26.06
CA MET A 1 14.62 -17.65 -27.40
C MET A 1 15.17 -16.23 -27.47
N SER A 2 15.98 -15.92 -28.47
CA SER A 2 16.47 -14.55 -28.68
C SER A 2 15.44 -13.81 -29.53
N LEU A 3 14.89 -12.71 -29.01
CA LEU A 3 13.99 -11.83 -29.73
C LEU A 3 14.60 -11.39 -31.05
N ASN A 4 13.80 -11.40 -32.08
CA ASN A 4 14.18 -10.93 -33.41
C ASN A 4 14.41 -9.40 -33.41
N ARG A 5 15.06 -8.84 -34.41
CA ARG A 5 15.35 -7.39 -34.44
C ARG A 5 14.07 -6.56 -34.49
N THR A 6 13.06 -7.02 -35.22
CA THR A 6 11.74 -6.40 -35.32
C THR A 6 10.99 -6.44 -33.98
N GLU A 7 11.02 -7.56 -33.26
CA GLU A 7 10.40 -7.72 -31.94
C GLU A 7 11.06 -6.81 -30.89
N LYS A 8 12.39 -6.68 -30.96
CA LYS A 8 13.10 -5.75 -30.07
C LYS A 8 12.73 -4.30 -30.31
N ALA A 9 12.51 -3.91 -31.58
CA ALA A 9 12.06 -2.57 -31.92
C ALA A 9 10.63 -2.34 -31.40
N ALA A 10 9.71 -3.29 -31.62
CA ALA A 10 8.35 -3.20 -31.13
C ALA A 10 8.27 -3.03 -29.61
N VAL A 11 9.08 -3.79 -28.86
CA VAL A 11 9.16 -3.65 -27.39
C VAL A 11 9.70 -2.27 -26.97
N ILE A 12 10.68 -1.73 -27.69
CA ILE A 12 11.20 -0.38 -27.40
C ILE A 12 10.12 0.67 -27.65
N ASP A 13 9.37 0.54 -28.75
CA ASP A 13 8.31 1.49 -29.11
C ASP A 13 7.14 1.43 -28.11
N GLU A 14 6.75 0.21 -27.69
CA GLU A 14 5.74 0.03 -26.65
C GLU A 14 6.16 0.69 -25.32
N VAL A 15 7.38 0.41 -24.87
CA VAL A 15 7.91 1.01 -23.63
C VAL A 15 8.03 2.52 -23.75
N ARG A 16 8.47 3.02 -24.91
CA ARG A 16 8.59 4.46 -25.17
C ARG A 16 7.24 5.17 -25.09
N ALA A 17 6.18 4.56 -25.63
CA ALA A 17 4.82 5.09 -25.51
C ALA A 17 4.37 5.18 -24.03
N GLN A 18 4.72 4.21 -23.21
CA GLN A 18 4.42 4.25 -21.77
C GLN A 18 5.28 5.30 -21.03
N VAL A 19 6.55 5.42 -21.36
CA VAL A 19 7.49 6.38 -20.77
C VAL A 19 7.06 7.83 -21.03
N VAL A 20 6.55 8.12 -22.24
CA VAL A 20 6.07 9.48 -22.59
C VAL A 20 4.88 9.90 -21.74
N ASN A 21 4.00 8.96 -21.40
CA ASN A 21 2.82 9.23 -20.59
C ASN A 21 3.09 9.16 -19.08
N ALA A 22 4.22 8.57 -18.68
CA ALA A 22 4.54 8.36 -17.27
C ALA A 22 5.13 9.62 -16.61
N GLN A 23 4.74 9.90 -15.39
CA GLN A 23 5.35 10.92 -14.53
C GLN A 23 6.42 10.34 -13.61
N THR A 24 6.30 9.05 -13.30
CA THR A 24 7.21 8.36 -12.38
C THR A 24 7.69 7.04 -12.96
N LEU A 25 8.98 6.81 -12.80
CA LEU A 25 9.65 5.53 -13.09
C LEU A 25 10.27 5.02 -11.79
N VAL A 26 9.98 3.79 -11.42
CA VAL A 26 10.64 3.12 -10.29
C VAL A 26 11.27 1.82 -10.78
N VAL A 27 12.50 1.61 -10.36
CA VAL A 27 13.32 0.45 -10.70
C VAL A 27 13.60 -0.34 -9.44
N ALA A 28 13.22 -1.63 -9.45
CA ALA A 28 13.46 -2.53 -8.33
C ALA A 28 14.12 -3.82 -8.79
N GLU A 29 14.92 -4.40 -7.93
CA GLU A 29 15.53 -5.72 -8.12
C GLU A 29 14.60 -6.78 -7.57
N TYR A 30 14.26 -7.81 -8.40
CA TYR A 30 13.33 -8.87 -8.03
C TYR A 30 14.01 -10.23 -7.82
N ARG A 31 15.32 -10.23 -7.60
CA ARG A 31 16.10 -11.47 -7.46
C ARG A 31 15.61 -12.30 -6.28
N GLY A 32 15.21 -13.55 -6.55
CA GLY A 32 14.75 -14.49 -5.54
C GLY A 32 13.28 -14.40 -5.16
N THR A 33 12.49 -13.54 -5.81
CA THR A 33 11.03 -13.51 -5.63
C THR A 33 10.37 -14.73 -6.26
N THR A 34 9.32 -15.27 -5.61
CA THR A 34 8.56 -16.39 -6.15
C THR A 34 7.61 -15.94 -7.25
N VAL A 35 7.17 -16.88 -8.11
CA VAL A 35 6.19 -16.59 -9.16
C VAL A 35 4.85 -16.14 -8.56
N ALA A 36 4.46 -16.74 -7.42
CA ALA A 36 3.24 -16.37 -6.71
C ALA A 36 3.28 -14.90 -6.25
N ASP A 37 4.41 -14.48 -5.70
CA ASP A 37 4.59 -13.10 -5.23
C ASP A 37 4.64 -12.11 -6.40
N MET A 38 5.32 -12.47 -7.49
CA MET A 38 5.31 -11.66 -8.71
C MET A 38 3.91 -11.51 -9.31
N THR A 39 3.08 -12.54 -9.21
CA THR A 39 1.68 -12.47 -9.68
C THR A 39 0.85 -11.55 -8.80
N LYS A 40 1.04 -11.59 -7.47
CA LYS A 40 0.40 -10.65 -6.54
C LYS A 40 0.82 -9.22 -6.84
N LEU A 41 2.14 -8.98 -7.02
CA LEU A 41 2.65 -7.65 -7.36
C LEU A 41 2.05 -7.11 -8.67
N ARG A 42 1.99 -7.93 -9.71
CA ARG A 42 1.38 -7.53 -10.99
C ARG A 42 -0.11 -7.22 -10.86
N ARG A 43 -0.82 -7.97 -10.02
CA ARG A 43 -2.24 -7.72 -9.74
C ARG A 43 -2.42 -6.37 -9.06
N SER A 44 -1.70 -6.11 -7.97
CA SER A 44 -1.74 -4.83 -7.26
C SER A 44 -1.32 -3.65 -8.16
N ALA A 45 -0.35 -3.86 -9.04
CA ALA A 45 0.08 -2.85 -10.01
C ALA A 45 -1.06 -2.49 -10.98
N ARG A 46 -1.77 -3.49 -11.52
CA ARG A 46 -2.92 -3.26 -12.42
C ARG A 46 -4.07 -2.53 -11.73
N GLU A 47 -4.37 -2.89 -10.48
CA GLU A 47 -5.41 -2.25 -9.68
C GLU A 47 -5.12 -0.76 -9.45
N GLN A 48 -3.84 -0.37 -9.42
CA GLN A 48 -3.41 1.03 -9.23
C GLN A 48 -2.98 1.73 -10.53
N GLY A 49 -3.24 1.13 -11.68
CA GLY A 49 -2.89 1.73 -12.97
C GLY A 49 -1.39 1.86 -13.24
N VAL A 50 -0.57 1.02 -12.58
CA VAL A 50 0.88 0.99 -12.78
C VAL A 50 1.25 -0.02 -13.85
N TYR A 51 1.94 0.42 -14.89
CA TYR A 51 2.52 -0.45 -15.90
C TYR A 51 3.80 -1.08 -15.36
N LEU A 52 3.74 -2.37 -15.03
CA LEU A 52 4.85 -3.12 -14.46
C LEU A 52 5.38 -4.14 -15.46
N HIS A 53 6.61 -3.98 -15.90
CA HIS A 53 7.23 -4.87 -16.87
C HIS A 53 8.67 -5.24 -16.52
N VAL A 54 9.07 -6.47 -16.89
CA VAL A 54 10.46 -6.93 -16.78
C VAL A 54 11.08 -6.86 -18.15
N LEU A 55 12.06 -6.01 -18.31
CA LEU A 55 12.72 -5.70 -19.57
C LEU A 55 14.21 -6.03 -19.51
N LYS A 56 14.79 -6.31 -20.65
CA LYS A 56 16.24 -6.36 -20.77
C LYS A 56 16.80 -4.94 -20.61
N ASN A 57 17.75 -4.74 -19.69
CA ASN A 57 18.31 -3.42 -19.34
C ASN A 57 18.80 -2.64 -20.58
N SER A 58 19.37 -3.32 -21.57
CA SER A 58 19.84 -2.66 -22.81
C SER A 58 18.70 -2.11 -23.66
N LEU A 59 17.49 -2.73 -23.62
CA LEU A 59 16.31 -2.22 -24.31
C LEU A 59 15.69 -1.08 -23.51
N ALA A 60 15.59 -1.23 -22.18
CA ALA A 60 15.11 -0.19 -21.29
C ALA A 60 15.93 1.10 -21.43
N ARG A 61 17.27 1.00 -21.40
CA ARG A 61 18.16 2.15 -21.62
C ARG A 61 17.87 2.86 -22.94
N ARG A 62 17.70 2.11 -24.05
CA ARG A 62 17.37 2.70 -25.36
C ARG A 62 16.01 3.37 -25.41
N ALA A 63 15.03 2.82 -24.67
CA ALA A 63 13.68 3.40 -24.60
C ALA A 63 13.67 4.73 -23.81
N VAL A 64 14.55 4.85 -22.80
CA VAL A 64 14.60 6.01 -21.90
C VAL A 64 15.48 7.14 -22.47
N VAL A 65 16.36 6.86 -23.41
CA VAL A 65 17.19 7.91 -24.08
C VAL A 65 16.30 8.99 -24.71
N GLY A 66 16.62 10.24 -24.39
CA GLY A 66 15.85 11.41 -24.85
C GLY A 66 14.59 11.69 -24.04
N THR A 67 14.41 11.03 -22.89
CA THR A 67 13.30 11.29 -21.97
C THR A 67 13.83 11.82 -20.61
N PRO A 68 12.99 12.45 -19.79
CA PRO A 68 13.40 12.93 -18.45
C PRO A 68 13.96 11.81 -17.56
N PHE A 69 13.68 10.56 -17.89
CA PHE A 69 14.10 9.38 -17.10
C PHE A 69 15.48 8.85 -17.46
N GLU A 70 16.21 9.50 -18.36
CA GLU A 70 17.58 9.09 -18.72
C GLU A 70 18.54 9.06 -17.54
N VAL A 71 18.27 9.87 -16.52
CA VAL A 71 19.03 9.95 -15.26
C VAL A 71 19.15 8.59 -14.56
N VAL A 72 18.14 7.71 -14.70
CA VAL A 72 18.12 6.37 -14.09
C VAL A 72 18.99 5.36 -14.84
N SER A 73 19.48 5.69 -16.03
CA SER A 73 20.25 4.78 -16.88
C SER A 73 21.48 4.17 -16.16
N GLY A 74 22.12 4.94 -15.27
CA GLY A 74 23.23 4.48 -14.44
C GLY A 74 22.84 3.39 -13.42
N ALA A 75 21.65 3.44 -12.87
CA ALA A 75 21.14 2.48 -11.91
C ALA A 75 20.59 1.19 -12.55
N MET A 76 20.48 1.12 -13.90
CA MET A 76 19.94 -0.03 -14.62
C MET A 76 20.98 -1.16 -14.75
N SER A 77 21.27 -1.85 -13.63
CA SER A 77 22.16 -3.00 -13.58
C SER A 77 21.56 -4.15 -12.76
N GLY A 78 21.62 -5.38 -13.25
CA GLY A 78 21.07 -6.57 -12.59
C GLY A 78 19.67 -6.97 -13.08
N PRO A 79 18.99 -7.90 -12.40
CA PRO A 79 17.63 -8.34 -12.72
C PRO A 79 16.63 -7.31 -12.22
N LEU A 80 16.13 -6.49 -13.12
CA LEU A 80 15.30 -5.34 -12.78
C LEU A 80 13.87 -5.48 -13.28
N ILE A 81 12.96 -4.97 -12.47
CA ILE A 81 11.57 -4.71 -12.82
C ILE A 81 11.36 -3.20 -12.91
N TYR A 82 10.64 -2.77 -13.93
CA TYR A 82 10.35 -1.38 -14.22
C TYR A 82 8.88 -1.12 -13.98
N GLY A 83 8.58 -0.14 -13.14
CA GLY A 83 7.22 0.34 -12.88
C GLY A 83 7.07 1.76 -13.39
N PHE A 84 6.18 1.94 -14.36
CA PHE A 84 5.81 3.24 -14.91
C PHE A 84 4.42 3.62 -14.43
N SER A 85 4.21 4.86 -14.05
CA SER A 85 2.91 5.36 -13.64
C SER A 85 2.65 6.78 -14.13
N VAL A 86 1.40 7.02 -14.51
CA VAL A 86 0.90 8.37 -14.77
C VAL A 86 0.76 9.15 -13.46
N ASP A 87 0.36 8.44 -12.39
CA ASP A 87 0.34 9.05 -11.05
C ASP A 87 1.75 9.14 -10.47
N ALA A 88 2.07 10.30 -9.93
CA ALA A 88 3.37 10.59 -9.32
C ALA A 88 3.79 9.59 -8.23
N VAL A 89 2.83 8.99 -7.52
CA VAL A 89 3.05 8.24 -6.29
C VAL A 89 2.71 6.75 -6.43
N ALA A 90 1.82 6.39 -7.38
CA ALA A 90 1.27 5.03 -7.45
C ALA A 90 2.36 3.96 -7.63
N ALA A 91 3.31 4.15 -8.56
CA ALA A 91 4.40 3.20 -8.78
C ALA A 91 5.29 3.02 -7.55
N ALA A 92 5.66 4.12 -6.90
CA ALA A 92 6.48 4.08 -5.69
C ALA A 92 5.76 3.36 -4.55
N ARG A 93 4.46 3.61 -4.38
CA ARG A 93 3.64 3.00 -3.33
C ARG A 93 3.49 1.48 -3.52
N VAL A 94 3.13 1.03 -4.73
CA VAL A 94 2.97 -0.40 -5.02
C VAL A 94 4.26 -1.15 -4.73
N ILE A 95 5.37 -0.67 -5.27
CA ILE A 95 6.67 -1.33 -5.15
C ILE A 95 7.19 -1.26 -3.70
N SER A 96 7.07 -0.12 -3.02
CA SER A 96 7.52 0.03 -1.64
C SER A 96 6.67 -0.78 -0.65
N ASN A 97 5.34 -0.82 -0.80
CA ASN A 97 4.49 -1.64 0.05
C ASN A 97 4.78 -3.13 -0.13
N PHE A 98 5.04 -3.55 -1.37
CA PHE A 98 5.41 -4.93 -1.63
C PHE A 98 6.81 -5.25 -1.08
N ALA A 99 7.77 -4.34 -1.18
CA ALA A 99 9.11 -4.48 -0.60
C ALA A 99 9.08 -4.62 0.94
N LYS A 100 8.13 -3.97 1.62
CA LYS A 100 7.91 -4.15 3.08
C LYS A 100 7.41 -5.55 3.44
N THR A 101 6.69 -6.20 2.53
CA THR A 101 6.13 -7.54 2.74
C THR A 101 7.11 -8.64 2.30
N ASN A 102 7.97 -8.34 1.32
CA ASN A 102 8.92 -9.28 0.73
C ASN A 102 10.31 -8.64 0.68
N ASP A 103 11.20 -9.08 1.56
CA ASP A 103 12.59 -8.61 1.66
C ASP A 103 13.44 -8.90 0.39
N LYS A 104 12.93 -9.78 -0.48
CA LYS A 104 13.60 -10.14 -1.74
C LYS A 104 13.45 -9.10 -2.84
N LEU A 105 12.49 -8.20 -2.71
CA LEU A 105 12.30 -7.09 -3.64
C LEU A 105 13.01 -5.85 -3.08
N VAL A 106 14.07 -5.42 -3.74
CA VAL A 106 14.85 -4.26 -3.31
C VAL A 106 14.66 -3.12 -4.30
N VAL A 107 14.19 -1.98 -3.81
CA VAL A 107 14.11 -0.75 -4.62
C VAL A 107 15.52 -0.23 -4.83
N LYS A 108 15.94 -0.04 -6.09
CA LYS A 108 17.27 0.49 -6.42
C LYS A 108 17.26 1.99 -6.60
N ALA A 109 16.37 2.46 -7.45
CA ALA A 109 16.27 3.86 -7.79
C ALA A 109 14.89 4.17 -8.34
N GLY A 110 14.55 5.45 -8.35
CA GLY A 110 13.40 5.97 -9.05
C GLY A 110 13.73 7.24 -9.79
N ALA A 111 12.88 7.66 -10.69
CA ALA A 111 12.89 8.99 -11.25
C ALA A 111 11.50 9.59 -11.17
N PHE A 112 11.46 10.83 -10.79
CA PHE A 112 10.27 11.66 -10.75
C PHE A 112 10.61 13.03 -11.33
N ASP A 113 9.87 13.43 -12.35
CA ASP A 113 10.05 14.74 -13.00
C ASP A 113 11.52 15.05 -13.39
N GLY A 114 12.20 14.04 -13.96
CA GLY A 114 13.62 14.18 -14.36
C GLY A 114 14.65 14.16 -13.22
N LYS A 115 14.23 14.00 -11.97
CA LYS A 115 15.11 13.90 -10.82
C LYS A 115 15.32 12.44 -10.43
N LEU A 116 16.59 12.06 -10.25
CA LEU A 116 16.94 10.76 -9.71
C LEU A 116 16.59 10.71 -8.22
N LEU A 117 15.92 9.64 -7.82
CA LEU A 117 15.55 9.35 -6.44
C LEU A 117 16.24 8.07 -6.01
N ASP A 118 16.93 8.13 -4.89
CA ASP A 118 17.47 6.97 -4.21
C ASP A 118 16.36 6.20 -3.48
N GLN A 119 16.72 5.06 -2.91
CA GLN A 119 15.80 4.22 -2.15
C GLN A 119 15.02 5.01 -1.07
N ALA A 120 15.69 5.91 -0.34
CA ALA A 120 15.06 6.77 0.66
C ALA A 120 14.06 7.75 0.04
N GLY A 121 14.40 8.32 -1.12
CA GLY A 121 13.51 9.21 -1.89
C GLY A 121 12.26 8.49 -2.40
N VAL A 122 12.41 7.26 -2.91
CA VAL A 122 11.27 6.44 -3.32
C VAL A 122 10.40 6.06 -2.13
N ALA A 123 10.97 5.75 -0.96
CA ALA A 123 10.23 5.48 0.26
C ALA A 123 9.45 6.71 0.74
N SER A 124 10.04 7.90 0.63
CA SER A 124 9.38 9.17 0.94
C SER A 124 8.20 9.43 0.00
N LEU A 125 8.36 9.20 -1.32
CA LEU A 125 7.26 9.27 -2.28
C LEU A 125 6.15 8.25 -1.96
N ALA A 126 6.51 7.03 -1.58
CA ALA A 126 5.54 6.00 -1.23
C ALA A 126 4.72 6.33 0.03
N SER A 127 5.25 7.17 0.92
CA SER A 127 4.53 7.63 2.12
C SER A 127 3.44 8.66 1.80
N ILE A 128 3.50 9.32 0.65
CA ILE A 128 2.51 10.32 0.22
C ILE A 128 1.20 9.61 -0.16
N PRO A 129 0.05 10.02 0.38
CA PRO A 129 -1.25 9.48 0.01
C PRO A 129 -1.61 9.74 -1.46
N SER A 130 -2.61 9.00 -1.98
CA SER A 130 -3.10 9.26 -3.34
C SER A 130 -3.73 10.66 -3.45
N LYS A 131 -3.84 11.17 -4.68
CA LYS A 131 -4.43 12.49 -4.95
C LYS A 131 -5.82 12.63 -4.31
N GLU A 132 -6.66 11.61 -4.39
CA GLU A 132 -8.01 11.63 -3.82
C GLU A 132 -7.99 11.73 -2.30
N VAL A 133 -7.08 10.99 -1.64
CA VAL A 133 -6.92 11.05 -0.18
C VAL A 133 -6.38 12.42 0.25
N LEU A 134 -5.44 13.00 -0.50
CA LEU A 134 -4.94 14.35 -0.23
C LEU A 134 -6.06 15.42 -0.36
N LEU A 135 -6.89 15.31 -1.39
CA LEU A 135 -8.06 16.19 -1.56
C LEU A 135 -9.07 16.03 -0.43
N SER A 136 -9.34 14.80 0.00
CA SER A 136 -10.24 14.55 1.13
C SER A 136 -9.69 15.09 2.45
N GLN A 137 -8.37 14.95 2.68
CA GLN A 137 -7.69 15.54 3.84
C GLN A 137 -7.76 17.07 3.82
N LEU A 138 -7.54 17.69 2.66
CA LEU A 138 -7.65 19.13 2.50
C LEU A 138 -9.07 19.61 2.82
N ALA A 139 -10.09 18.93 2.26
CA ALA A 139 -11.48 19.24 2.55
C ALA A 139 -11.81 19.06 4.05
N GLY A 140 -11.31 18.00 4.68
CA GLY A 140 -11.44 17.75 6.11
C GLY A 140 -10.79 18.83 6.97
N LEU A 141 -9.62 19.31 6.57
CA LEU A 141 -8.93 20.41 7.25
C LEU A 141 -9.70 21.73 7.15
N LEU A 142 -10.32 22.02 6.02
CA LEU A 142 -11.18 23.20 5.85
C LEU A 142 -12.45 23.12 6.71
N MET A 143 -13.02 21.94 6.89
CA MET A 143 -14.18 21.69 7.76
C MET A 143 -13.82 21.61 9.24
N SER A 144 -12.56 21.38 9.58
CA SER A 144 -12.07 21.14 10.96
C SER A 144 -12.39 22.30 11.92
N PRO A 145 -12.21 23.61 11.59
CA PRO A 145 -12.52 24.70 12.51
C PRO A 145 -14.00 24.74 12.88
N ILE A 146 -14.89 24.55 11.90
CA ILE A 146 -16.34 24.55 12.10
C ILE A 146 -16.76 23.38 12.99
N ALA A 147 -16.22 22.18 12.72
CA ALA A 147 -16.51 21.00 13.52
C ALA A 147 -16.00 21.12 14.97
N ARG A 148 -14.82 21.73 15.18
CA ARG A 148 -14.29 22.01 16.51
C ARG A 148 -15.16 23.00 17.25
N PHE A 149 -15.60 24.07 16.62
CA PHE A 149 -16.48 25.06 17.20
C PHE A 149 -17.82 24.45 17.61
N ALA A 150 -18.44 23.65 16.73
CA ALA A 150 -19.67 22.93 17.07
C ALA A 150 -19.54 22.00 18.26
N ARG A 151 -18.40 21.26 18.37
CA ARG A 151 -18.13 20.38 19.54
C ARG A 151 -17.96 21.16 20.82
N VAL A 152 -17.29 22.32 20.78
CA VAL A 152 -17.16 23.19 21.97
C VAL A 152 -18.52 23.71 22.42
N LEU A 153 -19.37 24.15 21.49
CA LEU A 153 -20.73 24.56 21.82
C LEU A 153 -21.57 23.42 22.43
N ALA A 154 -21.48 22.22 21.83
CA ALA A 154 -22.15 21.03 22.38
C ALA A 154 -21.67 20.70 23.79
N ALA A 155 -20.35 20.72 24.04
CA ALA A 155 -19.79 20.47 25.37
C ALA A 155 -20.21 21.53 26.40
N ILE A 156 -20.34 22.79 26.00
CA ILE A 156 -20.87 23.87 26.88
C ILE A 156 -22.35 23.63 27.14
N ALA A 157 -23.14 23.26 26.14
CA ALA A 157 -24.55 22.94 26.31
C ALA A 157 -24.76 21.74 27.24
N GLU A 158 -23.97 20.69 27.10
CA GLU A 158 -23.99 19.53 28.01
C GLU A 158 -23.62 19.91 29.45
N LYS A 159 -22.61 20.76 29.65
CA LYS A 159 -22.25 21.27 31.00
C LYS A 159 -23.33 22.13 31.58
N ASN A 160 -24.03 22.93 30.80
CA ASN A 160 -25.10 23.76 31.25
C ASN A 160 -26.43 22.99 31.42
N ALA A 161 -26.58 21.86 30.73
CA ALA A 161 -27.71 20.94 30.84
C ALA A 161 -27.55 19.91 31.95
N ALA A 162 -26.33 19.75 32.50
CA ALA A 162 -26.13 18.95 33.72
C ALA A 162 -26.81 19.66 34.89
N PRO A 163 -27.86 19.09 35.51
CA PRO A 163 -28.52 19.71 36.65
C PRO A 163 -27.53 19.84 37.81
N ALA A 164 -27.61 21.00 38.48
CA ALA A 164 -26.91 21.27 39.72
C ALA A 164 -27.08 20.10 40.70
N PRO A 165 -26.03 19.72 41.44
CA PRO A 165 -26.16 18.74 42.49
C PRO A 165 -26.79 19.43 43.72
N ASP A 166 -28.11 19.31 43.90
CA ASP A 166 -28.71 19.29 45.22
C ASP A 166 -30.25 19.13 45.10
N ALA A 167 -30.71 17.96 45.49
CA ALA A 167 -31.87 17.74 46.34
C ALA A 167 -31.95 16.25 46.68
N PRO A 168 -32.14 15.90 47.96
CA PRO A 168 -31.95 14.52 48.40
C PRO A 168 -33.21 13.65 48.27
N ALA A 169 -32.90 12.38 48.10
CA ALA A 169 -33.65 11.21 48.50
C ALA A 169 -35.19 11.26 48.56
N ALA A 170 -35.81 10.41 47.77
CA ALA A 170 -36.91 9.55 48.19
C ALA A 170 -36.94 8.31 47.28
N GLU A 171 -36.42 7.24 47.79
CA GLU A 171 -37.04 5.98 48.13
C GLU A 171 -38.15 5.52 47.14
N SER A 172 -37.86 4.56 46.32
CA SER A 172 -38.62 3.31 46.16
C SER A 172 -38.01 2.41 45.10
N ALA A 173 -37.36 1.36 45.54
CA ALA A 173 -37.30 0.12 44.81
C ALA A 173 -38.71 -0.53 44.76
N PRO A 174 -39.09 -1.51 43.91
CA PRO A 174 -38.34 -2.76 43.82
C PRO A 174 -38.23 -3.39 42.42
N ALA A 175 -37.18 -4.13 42.31
CA ALA A 175 -37.10 -5.50 41.75
C ALA A 175 -38.02 -5.93 40.62
N VAL A 176 -37.43 -6.36 39.54
CA VAL A 176 -37.63 -7.73 39.02
C VAL A 176 -36.38 -8.11 38.18
N GLU A 177 -35.55 -8.97 38.68
CA GLU A 177 -34.86 -10.01 37.98
C GLU A 177 -35.88 -11.10 37.50
N PRO A 178 -35.63 -11.85 36.49
CA PRO A 178 -34.88 -13.07 36.55
C PRO A 178 -33.94 -13.25 35.37
N ALA A 179 -32.67 -13.59 35.49
CA ALA A 179 -32.14 -14.90 35.82
C ALA A 179 -32.70 -16.06 34.96
N VAL A 180 -31.90 -16.55 34.06
CA VAL A 180 -31.64 -17.95 33.74
C VAL A 180 -30.24 -17.98 33.13
N ALA A 181 -29.21 -18.33 33.80
CA ALA A 181 -28.85 -19.71 34.20
C ALA A 181 -28.70 -20.61 33.01
N ALA A 182 -27.61 -21.02 32.87
CA ALA A 182 -26.91 -22.24 33.22
C ALA A 182 -26.20 -22.77 32.01
N GLU A 183 -24.92 -22.95 32.14
CA GLU A 183 -24.30 -24.23 32.43
C GLU A 183 -24.18 -25.12 31.17
N SER A 184 -23.01 -25.42 30.69
CA SER A 184 -22.12 -26.41 31.26
C SER A 184 -20.81 -26.50 30.46
N ALA A 185 -19.69 -26.34 31.12
CA ALA A 185 -18.51 -27.14 30.86
C ALA A 185 -18.58 -28.36 31.80
N PRO A 186 -17.67 -29.32 31.83
CA PRO A 186 -16.69 -29.79 30.88
C PRO A 186 -16.83 -31.33 30.72
N VAL A 187 -16.12 -32.00 29.85
CA VAL A 187 -15.54 -33.32 30.11
C VAL A 187 -14.25 -33.48 29.32
N ALA A 188 -13.26 -33.71 30.08
CA ALA A 188 -11.96 -34.20 29.73
C ALA A 188 -12.04 -35.70 29.30
N ASP A 189 -10.90 -36.11 28.80
CA ASP A 189 -10.32 -37.46 28.91
C ASP A 189 -10.56 -38.39 27.74
N SER A 190 -9.56 -38.70 27.05
CA SER A 190 -8.71 -39.88 27.14
C SER A 190 -7.94 -40.09 25.84
N ALA A 191 -6.64 -39.98 25.94
CA ALA A 191 -5.78 -40.88 25.20
C ALA A 191 -5.88 -42.29 25.85
N PRO A 192 -5.64 -43.38 25.13
CA PRO A 192 -4.27 -43.84 24.99
C PRO A 192 -3.96 -44.57 23.65
N ALA A 193 -2.73 -44.41 23.26
CA ALA A 193 -1.67 -45.42 23.14
C ALA A 193 -1.87 -46.62 22.18
N ALA A 194 -0.84 -46.71 21.33
CA ALA A 194 -0.05 -47.89 20.97
C ALA A 194 -0.74 -48.97 20.13
N ASP A 195 -0.15 -49.28 19.04
CA ASP A 195 0.78 -50.41 18.76
C ASP A 195 0.96 -50.49 17.24
N ALA A 196 2.11 -50.35 16.74
CA ALA A 196 3.12 -51.39 16.49
C ALA A 196 2.80 -52.33 15.32
N VAL A 197 3.85 -52.51 14.53
CA VAL A 197 4.31 -53.69 13.78
C VAL A 197 3.88 -53.84 12.32
N ALA A 198 4.92 -53.65 11.53
CA ALA A 198 5.52 -54.51 10.51
C ALA A 198 4.67 -55.06 9.35
N ALA A 199 5.05 -54.73 8.20
CA ALA A 199 5.65 -55.59 7.17
C ALA A 199 6.10 -54.70 6.00
#